data_818882f7fe8882129d946c5fb40ee998
#
_entry.id   818882f7fe8882129d946c5fb40ee998
#
_cell.length_a   1.000
_cell.length_b   1.000
_cell.length_c   1.000
_cell.angle_alpha   90.00
_cell.angle_beta   90.00
_cell.angle_gamma   90.00
#
_symmetry.space_group_name_H-M   'P 1'
#
loop_
_entity.id
_entity.type
_entity.pdbx_description
1 polymer ?
#
loop_
_entity_poly.entity_id
_entity_poly.type
_entity_poly.pdbx_seq_one_letter_code
_entity_poly.pdbx_strand_id
1 'polypeptide(L)'
;MKKALNILSVLLVLLALLPVISCSKDEEDTVEPTSFCYISTFTLGTLTYYNTSTDEKGEEVKIPITYAGSYYPMAIDQIARQHDIAPALLAGSISSTKPLLVGTDPTIVPVIIAGEGNFSYRPINDESTWIPFTSGNTVDFSTPLVFRAAATDGSGFRDYIVTINIRSNDPNGYSWEQMMPVDGGTCLLEGRGDRCAIAWKEGFAIVSLDNNNSLHFTTAASTTSPTWSDASCTGADGADVRSLQTYKDELWMNTTSGALLRSADGIAWKTVAQSESGTTVHLLAASPNLLYADVNNVVCGSEDGVTWKTLTLDADASLFPFTNHAAVSYEQSNGMPRMILAGSYGEGTATWNREEDDEDDPWVLISRTGDNAYSLPEATLQDASLVNYCGMIIAIGKTSSPYRTTDNGVTWKEYTELKLGDGQQAATDEHIAATVAGEYIWIITGSRIWRARLNSYGE
;
A
#
# COMPACT_ATOMS: atom_id res chain seq x y z
N MET A 1 85.28 -14.21 -7.72
CA MET A 1 84.05 -13.42 -8.09
C MET A 1 83.98 -13.06 -9.58
N LYS A 2 85.08 -12.69 -10.28
CA LYS A 2 85.00 -12.27 -11.68
C LYS A 2 84.68 -13.39 -12.70
N LYS A 3 84.94 -14.69 -12.42
CA LYS A 3 84.63 -15.85 -13.32
C LYS A 3 83.15 -16.24 -13.25
N ALA A 4 82.44 -16.02 -12.10
CA ALA A 4 81.04 -16.34 -11.97
C ALA A 4 80.12 -15.26 -12.67
N LEU A 5 80.59 -14.02 -12.73
CA LEU A 5 79.86 -12.93 -13.40
C LEU A 5 79.85 -13.07 -14.92
N ASN A 6 80.91 -13.66 -15.52
CA ASN A 6 80.97 -13.85 -16.98
C ASN A 6 80.11 -15.05 -17.44
N ILE A 7 79.90 -16.07 -16.62
CA ILE A 7 78.99 -17.19 -16.94
C ILE A 7 77.55 -16.75 -16.88
N LEU A 8 77.18 -15.87 -15.92
CA LEU A 8 75.85 -15.35 -15.78
C LEU A 8 75.47 -14.41 -16.94
N SER A 9 76.42 -13.61 -17.45
CA SER A 9 76.18 -12.72 -18.60
C SER A 9 76.02 -13.50 -19.92
N VAL A 10 76.73 -14.58 -20.11
CA VAL A 10 76.63 -15.46 -21.30
C VAL A 10 75.32 -16.24 -21.25
N LEU A 11 74.86 -16.65 -20.05
CA LEU A 11 73.56 -17.35 -19.91
C LEU A 11 72.37 -16.38 -20.16
N LEU A 12 72.48 -15.10 -19.76
CA LEU A 12 71.48 -14.11 -20.02
C LEU A 12 71.36 -13.70 -21.50
N VAL A 13 72.47 -13.69 -22.23
CA VAL A 13 72.50 -13.45 -23.67
C VAL A 13 72.01 -14.64 -24.48
N LEU A 14 72.25 -15.88 -24.03
CA LEU A 14 71.68 -17.06 -24.66
C LEU A 14 70.19 -17.22 -24.46
N LEU A 15 69.65 -16.71 -23.34
CA LEU A 15 68.18 -16.67 -23.09
C LEU A 15 67.45 -15.59 -23.92
N ALA A 16 68.18 -14.56 -24.40
CA ALA A 16 67.61 -13.51 -25.23
C ALA A 16 67.60 -13.85 -26.74
N LEU A 17 68.15 -15.00 -27.14
CA LEU A 17 68.18 -15.45 -28.53
C LEU A 17 67.30 -16.64 -28.84
N LEU A 18 66.34 -16.97 -27.93
CA LEU A 18 65.21 -17.82 -28.27
C LEU A 18 64.31 -17.07 -29.23
N PRO A 19 64.16 -17.49 -30.49
CA PRO A 19 63.10 -16.88 -31.31
C PRO A 19 61.80 -17.17 -30.62
N VAL A 20 61.09 -16.09 -30.24
CA VAL A 20 59.67 -16.18 -29.94
C VAL A 20 59.01 -16.58 -31.26
N ILE A 21 58.94 -17.88 -31.52
CA ILE A 21 57.99 -18.40 -32.48
C ILE A 21 56.65 -18.20 -31.81
N SER A 22 56.11 -16.97 -31.92
CA SER A 22 54.70 -16.72 -31.80
C SER A 22 54.03 -17.48 -32.92
N CYS A 23 53.64 -18.71 -32.67
CA CYS A 23 52.52 -19.27 -33.40
C CYS A 23 51.30 -18.41 -33.10
N SER A 24 51.10 -17.35 -33.85
CA SER A 24 49.78 -16.87 -34.14
C SER A 24 49.15 -17.92 -35.08
N LYS A 25 48.73 -19.04 -34.52
CA LYS A 25 47.56 -19.68 -35.01
C LYS A 25 46.45 -18.73 -34.57
N ASP A 26 45.86 -18.05 -35.49
CA ASP A 26 44.45 -17.73 -35.47
C ASP A 26 43.75 -19.10 -35.44
N GLU A 27 43.65 -19.69 -34.25
CA GLU A 27 42.60 -20.64 -33.97
C GLU A 27 41.36 -19.77 -34.03
N GLU A 28 40.73 -19.67 -35.21
CA GLU A 28 39.29 -19.53 -35.23
C GLU A 28 38.79 -20.59 -34.26
N ASP A 29 38.27 -20.14 -33.08
CA ASP A 29 37.50 -20.98 -32.20
C ASP A 29 36.30 -21.48 -33.02
N THR A 30 36.53 -22.55 -33.79
CA THR A 30 35.47 -23.28 -34.47
C THR A 30 34.75 -24.02 -33.38
N VAL A 31 33.71 -23.33 -32.80
CA VAL A 31 32.77 -23.95 -31.86
C VAL A 31 32.21 -25.18 -32.57
N GLU A 32 32.54 -26.39 -32.07
CA GLU A 32 32.01 -27.60 -32.65
C GLU A 32 30.47 -27.57 -32.66
N PRO A 33 29.85 -27.98 -33.77
CA PRO A 33 28.40 -28.03 -33.83
C PRO A 33 27.81 -28.92 -32.74
N THR A 34 26.81 -28.42 -32.02
CA THR A 34 26.15 -29.14 -30.94
C THR A 34 24.66 -29.34 -31.22
N SER A 35 24.13 -30.48 -30.76
CA SER A 35 22.69 -30.78 -30.79
C SER A 35 21.93 -30.13 -29.65
N PHE A 36 22.62 -29.51 -28.69
CA PHE A 36 21.96 -28.81 -27.61
C PHE A 36 21.34 -27.49 -28.08
N CYS A 37 20.07 -27.24 -27.67
CA CYS A 37 19.33 -26.02 -28.00
C CYS A 37 18.37 -25.69 -26.85
N TYR A 38 18.74 -24.72 -26.01
CA TYR A 38 17.91 -24.27 -24.90
C TYR A 38 18.31 -22.86 -24.41
N ILE A 39 17.39 -22.19 -23.74
CA ILE A 39 17.66 -20.96 -23.01
C ILE A 39 17.78 -21.32 -21.52
N SER A 40 18.96 -21.09 -20.93
CA SER A 40 19.22 -21.34 -19.50
C SER A 40 18.91 -20.09 -18.62
N THR A 41 19.19 -18.90 -19.16
CA THR A 41 18.83 -17.63 -18.50
C THR A 41 18.24 -16.66 -19.52
N PHE A 42 17.28 -15.89 -19.05
CA PHE A 42 16.68 -14.79 -19.80
C PHE A 42 16.56 -13.62 -18.83
N THR A 43 17.25 -12.52 -19.11
CA THR A 43 17.32 -11.37 -18.21
C THR A 43 17.02 -10.10 -19.00
N LEU A 44 16.26 -9.20 -18.37
CA LEU A 44 16.02 -7.88 -18.93
C LEU A 44 17.19 -6.96 -18.57
N GLY A 45 17.65 -6.17 -19.53
CA GLY A 45 18.71 -5.16 -19.32
C GLY A 45 18.17 -3.89 -18.65
N THR A 46 18.75 -2.74 -18.96
CA THR A 46 18.26 -1.46 -18.46
C THR A 46 16.98 -1.09 -19.19
N LEU A 47 15.90 -0.96 -18.41
CA LEU A 47 14.57 -0.61 -18.90
C LEU A 47 14.34 0.89 -18.82
N THR A 48 13.48 1.42 -19.69
CA THR A 48 13.06 2.82 -19.70
C THR A 48 11.56 2.91 -19.47
N TYR A 49 11.14 3.79 -18.55
CA TYR A 49 9.75 4.22 -18.45
C TYR A 49 9.67 5.74 -18.59
N TYR A 50 8.51 6.26 -18.97
CA TYR A 50 8.31 7.68 -19.12
C TYR A 50 7.42 8.20 -18.00
N ASN A 51 7.93 9.23 -17.30
CA ASN A 51 7.13 10.02 -16.41
C ASN A 51 6.58 11.23 -17.16
N THR A 52 5.32 11.56 -16.96
CA THR A 52 4.67 12.72 -17.57
C THR A 52 4.81 13.93 -16.66
N SER A 53 5.26 15.05 -17.21
CA SER A 53 5.33 16.35 -16.53
C SER A 53 4.73 17.40 -17.43
N THR A 54 4.37 18.56 -16.88
CA THR A 54 3.88 19.70 -17.65
C THR A 54 4.99 20.73 -17.72
N ASP A 55 5.31 21.22 -18.91
CA ASP A 55 6.30 22.27 -19.09
C ASP A 55 5.76 23.67 -18.73
N GLU A 56 6.62 24.69 -18.82
CA GLU A 56 6.26 26.08 -18.52
C GLU A 56 5.15 26.65 -19.44
N LYS A 57 4.85 25.98 -20.55
CA LYS A 57 3.78 26.35 -21.51
C LYS A 57 2.50 25.59 -21.29
N GLY A 58 2.48 24.63 -20.33
CA GLY A 58 1.34 23.76 -20.07
C GLY A 58 1.25 22.55 -21.02
N GLU A 59 2.34 22.25 -21.78
CA GLU A 59 2.38 21.09 -22.66
C GLU A 59 2.91 19.86 -21.90
N GLU A 60 2.34 18.69 -22.19
CA GLU A 60 2.77 17.42 -21.60
C GLU A 60 4.14 17.00 -22.15
N VAL A 61 5.11 16.82 -21.27
CA VAL A 61 6.48 16.38 -21.60
C VAL A 61 6.72 15.02 -20.97
N LYS A 62 7.19 14.06 -21.79
CA LYS A 62 7.61 12.74 -21.34
C LYS A 62 9.08 12.74 -20.97
N ILE A 63 9.38 12.50 -19.70
CA ILE A 63 10.75 12.44 -19.16
C ILE A 63 11.16 10.97 -19.07
N PRO A 64 12.17 10.50 -19.82
CA PRO A 64 12.64 9.12 -19.73
C PRO A 64 13.40 8.90 -18.42
N ILE A 65 13.06 7.84 -17.72
CA ILE A 65 13.72 7.36 -16.51
C ILE A 65 14.13 5.92 -16.71
N THR A 66 15.36 5.58 -16.36
CA THR A 66 15.88 4.23 -16.52
C THR A 66 15.97 3.49 -15.20
N TYR A 67 15.77 2.17 -15.25
CA TYR A 67 15.90 1.28 -14.10
C TYR A 67 16.42 -0.11 -14.51
N ALA A 68 16.96 -0.86 -13.55
CA ALA A 68 17.55 -2.15 -13.83
C ALA A 68 16.48 -3.24 -14.01
N GLY A 69 16.40 -3.86 -15.18
CA GLY A 69 15.50 -4.97 -15.46
C GLY A 69 15.80 -6.24 -14.65
N SER A 70 17.02 -6.37 -14.11
CA SER A 70 17.42 -7.48 -13.23
C SER A 70 16.58 -7.56 -11.93
N TYR A 71 15.89 -6.49 -11.52
CA TYR A 71 14.94 -6.52 -10.41
C TYR A 71 13.63 -7.26 -10.75
N TYR A 72 13.44 -7.64 -12.02
CA TYR A 72 12.27 -8.34 -12.55
C TYR A 72 12.69 -9.70 -13.12
N PRO A 73 12.87 -10.71 -12.25
CA PRO A 73 13.33 -12.02 -12.68
C PRO A 73 12.37 -12.64 -13.68
N MET A 74 12.92 -13.31 -14.69
CA MET A 74 12.17 -14.06 -15.69
C MET A 74 12.15 -15.52 -15.32
N ALA A 75 10.98 -16.10 -15.14
CA ALA A 75 10.79 -17.52 -14.92
C ALA A 75 10.81 -18.25 -16.26
N ILE A 76 11.58 -19.34 -16.36
CA ILE A 76 11.71 -20.17 -17.55
C ILE A 76 11.08 -21.53 -17.26
N ASP A 77 10.01 -21.87 -17.98
CA ASP A 77 9.47 -23.24 -18.04
C ASP A 77 10.00 -23.94 -19.31
N GLN A 78 10.85 -24.91 -19.10
CA GLN A 78 11.47 -25.70 -20.19
C GLN A 78 10.50 -26.73 -20.79
N ILE A 79 9.34 -26.97 -20.17
CA ILE A 79 8.40 -27.98 -20.62
C ILE A 79 7.59 -27.43 -21.78
N ALA A 80 7.77 -28.02 -22.96
CA ALA A 80 6.97 -27.67 -24.11
C ALA A 80 5.51 -28.12 -23.92
N ARG A 81 4.57 -27.18 -24.01
CA ARG A 81 3.12 -27.41 -23.95
C ARG A 81 2.46 -26.90 -25.20
N GLN A 82 1.32 -27.50 -25.54
CA GLN A 82 0.48 -26.99 -26.61
C GLN A 82 -0.17 -25.67 -26.14
N HIS A 83 0.04 -24.61 -26.91
CA HIS A 83 -0.58 -23.32 -26.66
C HIS A 83 -1.67 -23.09 -27.71
N ASP A 84 -2.87 -22.73 -27.24
CA ASP A 84 -4.04 -22.41 -28.10
C ASP A 84 -3.92 -20.97 -28.64
N ILE A 85 -2.94 -20.77 -29.47
CA ILE A 85 -2.77 -19.56 -30.28
C ILE A 85 -2.82 -19.99 -31.74
N ALA A 86 -3.22 -19.12 -32.62
CA ALA A 86 -3.34 -19.46 -34.04
C ALA A 86 -2.05 -19.08 -34.78
N PRO A 87 -1.30 -20.08 -35.30
CA PRO A 87 -1.54 -21.52 -35.18
C PRO A 87 -1.05 -22.09 -33.85
N ALA A 88 -1.55 -23.26 -33.50
CA ALA A 88 -1.16 -23.96 -32.28
C ALA A 88 0.35 -24.21 -32.22
N LEU A 89 1.00 -23.77 -31.15
CA LEU A 89 2.45 -23.84 -30.97
C LEU A 89 2.80 -24.74 -29.79
N LEU A 90 3.77 -25.63 -29.99
CA LEU A 90 4.38 -26.42 -28.94
C LEU A 90 5.65 -25.72 -28.45
N ALA A 91 5.58 -25.08 -27.28
CA ALA A 91 6.65 -24.25 -26.77
C ALA A 91 6.76 -24.32 -25.24
N GLY A 92 7.95 -24.04 -24.71
CA GLY A 92 8.13 -23.62 -23.31
C GLY A 92 7.62 -22.19 -23.10
N SER A 93 7.77 -21.68 -21.89
CA SER A 93 7.39 -20.29 -21.58
C SER A 93 8.47 -19.55 -20.81
N ILE A 94 8.57 -18.24 -21.05
CA ILE A 94 9.42 -17.33 -20.30
C ILE A 94 8.56 -16.11 -19.94
N SER A 95 8.44 -15.80 -18.66
CA SER A 95 7.61 -14.67 -18.22
C SER A 95 8.21 -13.95 -17.04
N SER A 96 7.95 -12.66 -16.92
CA SER A 96 8.32 -11.90 -15.73
C SER A 96 7.54 -12.41 -14.51
N THR A 97 8.24 -12.67 -13.41
CA THR A 97 7.63 -13.19 -12.17
C THR A 97 6.80 -12.14 -11.44
N LYS A 98 7.04 -10.87 -11.73
CA LYS A 98 6.26 -9.72 -11.28
C LYS A 98 6.19 -8.67 -12.40
N PRO A 99 5.11 -7.86 -12.43
CA PRO A 99 4.95 -6.89 -13.50
C PRO A 99 5.98 -5.76 -13.42
N LEU A 100 6.40 -5.25 -14.57
CA LEU A 100 7.29 -4.10 -14.73
C LEU A 100 6.57 -2.80 -14.31
N LEU A 101 7.33 -1.73 -14.13
CA LEU A 101 6.78 -0.42 -13.76
C LEU A 101 5.79 0.10 -14.81
N VAL A 102 4.81 0.85 -14.35
CA VAL A 102 3.89 1.61 -15.20
C VAL A 102 4.69 2.52 -16.13
N GLY A 103 4.24 2.63 -17.39
CA GLY A 103 4.89 3.48 -18.39
C GLY A 103 6.20 2.94 -18.93
N THR A 104 6.61 1.70 -18.56
CA THR A 104 7.75 1.03 -19.20
C THR A 104 7.50 0.91 -20.70
N ASP A 105 8.48 1.30 -21.47
CA ASP A 105 8.41 1.22 -22.93
C ASP A 105 8.67 -0.22 -23.40
N PRO A 106 7.67 -0.94 -23.88
CA PRO A 106 7.84 -2.31 -24.34
C PRO A 106 8.60 -2.40 -25.66
N THR A 107 8.77 -1.31 -26.41
CA THR A 107 9.33 -1.33 -27.76
C THR A 107 10.86 -1.37 -27.77
N ILE A 108 11.50 -1.07 -26.64
CA ILE A 108 12.96 -0.94 -26.50
C ILE A 108 13.52 -1.73 -25.31
N VAL A 109 13.09 -2.96 -25.13
CA VAL A 109 13.51 -3.79 -24.00
C VAL A 109 14.82 -4.52 -24.33
N PRO A 110 15.95 -4.22 -23.68
CA PRO A 110 17.19 -4.95 -23.86
C PRO A 110 17.07 -6.35 -23.25
N VAL A 111 17.50 -7.37 -23.98
CA VAL A 111 17.41 -8.78 -23.57
C VAL A 111 18.78 -9.41 -23.53
N ILE A 112 19.10 -10.10 -22.44
CA ILE A 112 20.34 -10.86 -22.23
C ILE A 112 19.96 -12.33 -22.09
N ILE A 113 20.45 -13.16 -23.01
CA ILE A 113 20.20 -14.60 -23.01
C ILE A 113 21.54 -15.36 -22.83
N ALA A 114 21.49 -16.37 -21.96
CA ALA A 114 22.51 -17.45 -21.99
C ALA A 114 21.82 -18.80 -22.26
N GLY A 115 22.50 -19.69 -22.90
CA GLY A 115 22.00 -21.00 -23.30
C GLY A 115 22.86 -21.61 -24.43
N GLU A 116 22.34 -22.63 -25.08
CA GLU A 116 23.00 -23.32 -26.19
C GLU A 116 22.20 -23.17 -27.47
N GLY A 117 22.90 -23.01 -28.60
CA GLY A 117 22.33 -22.88 -29.93
C GLY A 117 22.31 -21.46 -30.47
N ASN A 118 21.77 -21.30 -31.68
CA ASN A 118 21.56 -20.00 -32.31
C ASN A 118 20.18 -19.46 -31.92
N PHE A 119 20.15 -18.20 -31.48
CA PHE A 119 18.92 -17.56 -31.05
C PHE A 119 18.28 -16.72 -32.16
N SER A 120 16.98 -16.83 -32.27
CA SER A 120 16.14 -15.96 -33.10
C SER A 120 14.80 -15.74 -32.44
N TYR A 121 14.05 -14.73 -32.88
CA TYR A 121 12.71 -14.46 -32.37
C TYR A 121 11.78 -14.00 -33.48
N ARG A 122 10.48 -14.04 -33.22
CA ARG A 122 9.44 -13.50 -34.05
C ARG A 122 8.23 -13.06 -33.21
N PRO A 123 7.39 -12.15 -33.71
CA PRO A 123 6.08 -11.92 -33.11
C PRO A 123 5.25 -13.21 -33.10
N ILE A 124 4.42 -13.39 -32.06
CA ILE A 124 3.65 -14.63 -31.90
C ILE A 124 2.66 -14.85 -33.07
N ASN A 125 2.18 -13.77 -33.67
CA ASN A 125 1.20 -13.78 -34.77
C ASN A 125 1.85 -13.77 -36.16
N ASP A 126 3.19 -13.72 -36.26
CA ASP A 126 3.93 -13.78 -37.52
C ASP A 126 4.73 -15.06 -37.61
N GLU A 127 4.32 -15.99 -38.49
CA GLU A 127 5.02 -17.25 -38.68
C GLU A 127 6.14 -17.20 -39.72
N SER A 128 6.19 -16.16 -40.50
CA SER A 128 6.96 -16.13 -41.75
C SER A 128 8.41 -15.69 -41.54
N THR A 129 8.69 -14.87 -40.50
CA THR A 129 9.97 -14.16 -40.42
C THR A 129 10.65 -14.34 -39.07
N TRP A 130 11.71 -15.16 -39.03
CA TRP A 130 12.60 -15.27 -37.90
C TRP A 130 13.68 -14.19 -37.95
N ILE A 131 13.79 -13.39 -36.90
CA ILE A 131 14.78 -12.32 -36.72
C ILE A 131 15.94 -12.90 -35.91
N PRO A 132 17.19 -12.98 -36.44
CA PRO A 132 18.34 -13.38 -35.66
C PRO A 132 18.53 -12.51 -34.44
N PHE A 133 18.85 -13.12 -33.29
CA PHE A 133 19.02 -12.43 -32.04
C PHE A 133 20.44 -12.56 -31.50
N THR A 134 21.01 -11.43 -31.08
CA THR A 134 22.28 -11.37 -30.34
C THR A 134 21.97 -10.84 -28.94
N SER A 135 22.52 -11.53 -27.91
CA SER A 135 22.38 -11.16 -26.52
C SER A 135 22.82 -9.71 -26.28
N GLY A 136 21.97 -8.92 -25.62
CA GLY A 136 22.15 -7.49 -25.40
C GLY A 136 21.37 -6.58 -26.36
N ASN A 137 20.81 -7.12 -27.44
CA ASN A 137 19.97 -6.34 -28.34
C ASN A 137 18.62 -5.96 -27.71
N THR A 138 18.06 -4.86 -28.15
CA THR A 138 16.70 -4.45 -27.79
C THR A 138 15.67 -5.17 -28.63
N VAL A 139 14.53 -5.49 -28.03
CA VAL A 139 13.42 -6.22 -28.63
C VAL A 139 12.12 -5.51 -28.28
N ASP A 140 11.18 -5.51 -29.23
CA ASP A 140 9.83 -4.98 -29.04
C ASP A 140 8.89 -6.05 -28.48
N PHE A 141 8.46 -5.85 -27.24
CA PHE A 141 7.51 -6.70 -26.51
C PHE A 141 6.10 -6.10 -26.45
N SER A 142 5.72 -5.24 -27.35
CA SER A 142 4.34 -4.74 -27.46
C SER A 142 3.31 -5.88 -27.61
N THR A 143 3.78 -7.03 -28.09
CA THR A 143 3.04 -8.29 -28.14
C THR A 143 3.94 -9.43 -27.69
N PRO A 144 3.38 -10.57 -27.21
CA PRO A 144 4.16 -11.75 -26.92
C PRO A 144 5.01 -12.19 -28.11
N LEU A 145 6.20 -12.69 -27.82
CA LEU A 145 7.16 -13.15 -28.83
C LEU A 145 7.40 -14.65 -28.70
N VAL A 146 7.81 -15.26 -29.80
CA VAL A 146 8.37 -16.64 -29.80
C VAL A 146 9.87 -16.52 -29.97
N PHE A 147 10.64 -16.95 -28.99
CA PHE A 147 12.08 -17.12 -29.08
C PHE A 147 12.42 -18.57 -29.42
N ARG A 148 13.35 -18.76 -30.32
CA ARG A 148 13.87 -20.06 -30.71
C ARG A 148 15.34 -20.19 -30.37
N ALA A 149 15.71 -21.31 -29.75
CA ALA A 149 17.06 -21.81 -29.70
C ALA A 149 17.19 -22.93 -30.69
N ALA A 150 18.03 -22.78 -31.74
CA ALA A 150 18.25 -23.78 -32.75
C ALA A 150 19.61 -24.42 -32.58
N ALA A 151 19.67 -25.75 -32.62
CA ALA A 151 20.92 -26.52 -32.56
C ALA A 151 21.85 -26.11 -33.69
N THR A 152 23.15 -25.97 -33.39
CA THR A 152 24.15 -25.53 -34.36
C THR A 152 24.51 -26.62 -35.38
N ASP A 153 24.21 -27.89 -35.06
CA ASP A 153 24.35 -29.05 -35.96
C ASP A 153 23.12 -29.26 -36.87
N GLY A 154 22.06 -28.41 -36.69
CA GLY A 154 20.80 -28.47 -37.44
C GLY A 154 19.86 -29.62 -37.02
N SER A 155 20.14 -30.34 -35.91
CA SER A 155 19.35 -31.50 -35.49
C SER A 155 17.98 -31.14 -34.92
N GLY A 156 17.76 -29.87 -34.49
CA GLY A 156 16.48 -29.47 -33.91
C GLY A 156 16.45 -28.05 -33.40
N PHE A 157 15.35 -27.72 -32.74
CA PHE A 157 15.14 -26.42 -32.09
C PHE A 157 14.22 -26.56 -30.90
N ARG A 158 14.23 -25.55 -30.04
CA ARG A 158 13.27 -25.37 -28.94
C ARG A 158 12.70 -23.95 -28.96
N ASP A 159 11.40 -23.87 -28.92
CA ASP A 159 10.66 -22.60 -28.90
C ASP A 159 10.18 -22.26 -27.50
N TYR A 160 10.12 -20.96 -27.20
CA TYR A 160 9.62 -20.38 -25.96
C TYR A 160 8.70 -19.21 -26.26
N ILE A 161 7.50 -19.19 -25.68
CA ILE A 161 6.67 -17.99 -25.66
C ILE A 161 7.20 -17.08 -24.57
N VAL A 162 7.59 -15.88 -24.96
CA VAL A 162 8.12 -14.86 -24.03
C VAL A 162 7.12 -13.74 -23.86
N THR A 163 6.77 -13.48 -22.60
CA THR A 163 5.87 -12.38 -22.22
C THR A 163 6.48 -11.52 -21.13
N ILE A 164 6.33 -10.22 -21.25
CA ILE A 164 6.57 -9.28 -20.16
C ILE A 164 5.24 -8.65 -19.76
N ASN A 165 5.01 -8.57 -18.46
CA ASN A 165 3.82 -7.93 -17.92
C ASN A 165 4.21 -6.53 -17.44
N ILE A 166 3.51 -5.51 -17.89
CA ILE A 166 3.69 -4.11 -17.45
C ILE A 166 2.45 -3.73 -16.66
N ARG A 167 2.64 -3.08 -15.51
CA ARG A 167 1.53 -2.58 -14.71
C ARG A 167 0.73 -1.56 -15.51
N SER A 168 -0.59 -1.64 -15.39
CA SER A 168 -1.49 -0.63 -15.96
C SER A 168 -1.64 0.59 -15.05
N ASN A 169 -1.38 0.43 -13.74
CA ASN A 169 -1.56 1.46 -12.73
C ASN A 169 -0.29 1.65 -11.89
N ASP A 170 -0.08 2.87 -11.37
CA ASP A 170 0.97 3.15 -10.39
C ASP A 170 0.78 2.25 -9.15
N PRO A 171 1.76 1.43 -8.74
CA PRO A 171 1.65 0.59 -7.56
C PRO A 171 1.43 1.38 -6.27
N ASN A 172 1.95 2.60 -6.19
CA ASN A 172 1.78 3.49 -5.04
C ASN A 172 0.51 4.34 -5.10
N GLY A 173 -0.17 4.34 -6.25
CA GLY A 173 -1.44 5.03 -6.43
C GLY A 173 -2.62 4.22 -5.91
N TYR A 174 -3.78 4.87 -5.89
CA TYR A 174 -5.03 4.28 -5.44
C TYR A 174 -6.02 4.16 -6.57
N SER A 175 -6.70 3.02 -6.63
CA SER A 175 -7.90 2.84 -7.45
C SER A 175 -9.11 3.24 -6.63
N TRP A 176 -9.92 4.15 -7.16
CA TRP A 176 -11.10 4.71 -6.52
C TRP A 176 -12.38 4.19 -7.16
N GLU A 177 -13.38 3.91 -6.33
CA GLU A 177 -14.70 3.51 -6.77
C GLU A 177 -15.79 4.21 -5.93
N GLN A 178 -16.76 4.82 -6.59
CA GLN A 178 -17.93 5.38 -5.91
C GLN A 178 -18.95 4.26 -5.68
N MET A 179 -19.29 4.04 -4.42
CA MET A 179 -20.17 2.97 -3.99
C MET A 179 -21.61 3.45 -3.73
N MET A 180 -21.78 4.77 -3.49
CA MET A 180 -23.07 5.40 -3.29
C MET A 180 -22.99 6.90 -3.61
N PRO A 181 -23.99 7.53 -4.26
CA PRO A 181 -25.08 6.83 -4.92
C PRO A 181 -24.59 6.03 -6.13
N VAL A 182 -25.22 4.90 -6.40
CA VAL A 182 -25.10 4.22 -7.68
C VAL A 182 -26.00 4.97 -8.68
N ASP A 183 -25.59 5.11 -9.93
CA ASP A 183 -26.25 5.90 -10.98
C ASP A 183 -27.77 5.93 -10.88
N GLY A 184 -28.32 7.12 -10.55
CA GLY A 184 -29.76 7.36 -10.45
C GLY A 184 -30.45 6.78 -9.20
N GLY A 185 -29.72 6.22 -8.25
CA GLY A 185 -30.27 5.67 -7.01
C GLY A 185 -30.44 6.71 -5.90
N THR A 186 -31.29 6.39 -4.92
CA THR A 186 -31.44 7.18 -3.69
C THR A 186 -30.26 6.92 -2.77
N CYS A 187 -29.62 7.97 -2.24
CA CYS A 187 -28.57 7.81 -1.26
C CYS A 187 -29.18 7.62 0.15
N LEU A 188 -28.81 6.55 0.85
CA LEU A 188 -29.26 6.29 2.22
C LEU A 188 -28.75 7.33 3.24
N LEU A 189 -27.73 8.11 2.86
CA LEU A 189 -27.12 9.14 3.71
C LEU A 189 -27.63 10.55 3.40
N GLU A 190 -28.66 10.70 2.56
CA GLU A 190 -29.23 12.02 2.27
C GLU A 190 -29.88 12.59 3.52
N GLY A 191 -29.62 13.88 3.81
CA GLY A 191 -30.09 14.56 5.02
C GLY A 191 -29.42 14.10 6.32
N ARG A 192 -28.29 13.36 6.23
CA ARG A 192 -27.50 12.96 7.40
C ARG A 192 -26.40 13.97 7.69
N GLY A 193 -26.31 14.35 8.94
CA GLY A 193 -25.29 15.26 9.46
C GLY A 193 -24.05 14.54 9.97
N ASP A 194 -23.75 14.78 11.25
CA ASP A 194 -22.56 14.24 11.91
C ASP A 194 -22.51 12.71 11.88
N ARG A 195 -21.32 12.15 11.70
CA ARG A 195 -21.16 10.73 11.41
C ARG A 195 -19.82 10.16 11.85
N CYS A 196 -19.80 8.85 12.03
CA CYS A 196 -18.60 8.04 12.19
C CYS A 196 -18.73 6.79 11.34
N ALA A 197 -17.59 6.25 10.84
CA ALA A 197 -17.52 4.99 10.13
C ALA A 197 -16.58 4.04 10.87
N ILE A 198 -16.95 2.76 10.92
CA ILE A 198 -16.21 1.77 11.68
C ILE A 198 -16.27 0.40 10.99
N ALA A 199 -15.19 -0.35 11.04
CA ALA A 199 -15.22 -1.76 10.65
C ALA A 199 -16.19 -2.53 11.56
N TRP A 200 -17.10 -3.28 10.98
CA TRP A 200 -18.13 -3.98 11.73
C TRP A 200 -18.41 -5.36 11.11
N LYS A 201 -18.14 -6.41 11.90
CA LYS A 201 -18.25 -7.80 11.42
C LYS A 201 -17.41 -8.01 10.16
N GLU A 202 -17.95 -8.63 9.12
CA GLU A 202 -17.27 -8.88 7.84
C GLU A 202 -17.32 -7.68 6.87
N GLY A 203 -17.99 -6.60 7.28
CA GLY A 203 -18.19 -5.39 6.48
C GLY A 203 -17.81 -4.12 7.24
N PHE A 204 -18.64 -3.11 7.15
CA PHE A 204 -18.49 -1.89 7.93
C PHE A 204 -19.84 -1.23 8.21
N ALA A 205 -19.85 -0.31 9.16
CA ALA A 205 -21.02 0.46 9.53
C ALA A 205 -20.72 1.96 9.50
N ILE A 206 -21.77 2.75 9.20
CA ILE A 206 -21.82 4.20 9.33
C ILE A 206 -22.90 4.52 10.34
N VAL A 207 -22.52 5.21 11.39
CA VAL A 207 -23.46 5.76 12.37
C VAL A 207 -23.58 7.25 12.10
N SER A 208 -24.80 7.76 11.97
CA SER A 208 -25.05 9.15 11.59
C SER A 208 -26.32 9.72 12.24
N LEU A 209 -26.35 11.03 12.43
CA LEU A 209 -27.52 11.74 12.89
C LEU A 209 -28.29 12.31 11.71
N ASP A 210 -29.62 12.23 11.75
CA ASP A 210 -30.48 12.95 10.81
C ASP A 210 -30.75 14.39 11.28
N ASN A 211 -31.50 15.17 10.50
CA ASN A 211 -31.83 16.54 10.81
C ASN A 211 -32.69 16.73 12.10
N ASN A 212 -33.20 15.61 12.64
CA ASN A 212 -33.94 15.59 13.91
C ASN A 212 -33.07 15.09 15.07
N ASN A 213 -31.76 14.91 14.85
CA ASN A 213 -30.82 14.27 15.77
C ASN A 213 -31.19 12.82 16.12
N SER A 214 -31.93 12.14 15.25
CA SER A 214 -32.17 10.69 15.40
C SER A 214 -30.98 9.91 14.87
N LEU A 215 -30.56 8.93 15.62
CA LEU A 215 -29.43 8.08 15.25
C LEU A 215 -29.86 7.03 14.22
N HIS A 216 -29.04 6.86 13.20
CA HIS A 216 -29.19 5.85 12.17
C HIS A 216 -27.95 4.97 12.08
N PHE A 217 -28.17 3.70 11.77
CA PHE A 217 -27.15 2.68 11.57
C PHE A 217 -27.24 2.14 10.15
N THR A 218 -26.33 2.59 9.29
CA THR A 218 -26.21 2.14 7.89
C THR A 218 -25.08 1.14 7.78
N THR A 219 -25.34 -0.05 7.23
CA THR A 219 -24.34 -1.12 7.13
C THR A 219 -24.14 -1.61 5.72
N ALA A 220 -22.94 -2.09 5.46
CA ALA A 220 -22.61 -2.96 4.33
C ALA A 220 -22.10 -4.30 4.86
N ALA A 221 -22.80 -5.38 4.53
CA ALA A 221 -22.49 -6.73 5.04
C ALA A 221 -21.22 -7.34 4.41
N SER A 222 -20.72 -6.77 3.32
CA SER A 222 -19.51 -7.19 2.61
C SER A 222 -18.73 -6.00 2.10
N THR A 223 -17.42 -6.09 2.11
CA THR A 223 -16.53 -5.06 1.58
C THR A 223 -16.28 -5.19 0.08
N THR A 224 -16.45 -6.37 -0.49
CA THR A 224 -16.25 -6.64 -1.92
C THR A 224 -17.49 -6.37 -2.76
N SER A 225 -18.65 -6.81 -2.27
CA SER A 225 -19.97 -6.62 -2.91
C SER A 225 -20.96 -6.09 -1.88
N PRO A 226 -20.91 -4.80 -1.53
CA PRO A 226 -21.70 -4.25 -0.44
C PRO A 226 -23.19 -4.28 -0.78
N THR A 227 -23.96 -4.90 0.11
CA THR A 227 -25.42 -4.78 0.16
C THR A 227 -25.75 -3.88 1.33
N TRP A 228 -26.40 -2.76 1.04
CA TRP A 228 -26.65 -1.71 1.99
C TRP A 228 -27.96 -1.90 2.73
N SER A 229 -27.97 -1.64 4.02
CA SER A 229 -29.16 -1.54 4.86
C SER A 229 -29.06 -0.32 5.77
N ASP A 230 -30.18 0.31 6.08
CA ASP A 230 -30.28 1.43 7.00
C ASP A 230 -31.41 1.19 8.01
N ALA A 231 -31.16 1.51 9.26
CA ALA A 231 -32.11 1.38 10.35
C ALA A 231 -32.03 2.56 11.30
N SER A 232 -33.18 3.04 11.75
CA SER A 232 -33.26 3.99 12.87
C SER A 232 -32.92 3.29 14.17
N CYS A 233 -32.08 3.91 14.99
CA CYS A 233 -31.68 3.38 16.29
C CYS A 233 -32.69 3.74 17.39
N THR A 234 -32.65 2.98 18.48
CA THR A 234 -33.45 3.24 19.69
C THR A 234 -32.56 3.32 20.92
N GLY A 235 -32.93 4.13 21.90
CA GLY A 235 -32.19 4.26 23.17
C GLY A 235 -30.86 5.00 23.06
N ALA A 236 -30.70 5.84 22.02
CA ALA A 236 -29.48 6.57 21.74
C ALA A 236 -29.69 8.09 21.71
N ASP A 237 -30.65 8.60 22.51
CA ASP A 237 -30.92 10.02 22.57
C ASP A 237 -29.69 10.80 23.02
N GLY A 238 -29.36 11.86 22.29
CA GLY A 238 -28.21 12.71 22.54
C GLY A 238 -26.85 12.05 22.24
N ALA A 239 -26.82 11.03 21.40
CA ALA A 239 -25.59 10.33 20.99
C ALA A 239 -24.54 11.28 20.42
N ASP A 240 -23.30 11.11 20.85
CA ASP A 240 -22.10 11.69 20.24
C ASP A 240 -21.48 10.66 19.29
N VAL A 241 -21.86 10.74 18.02
CA VAL A 241 -21.42 9.74 17.01
C VAL A 241 -19.90 9.72 16.79
N ARG A 242 -19.20 10.80 17.15
CA ARG A 242 -17.74 10.87 17.02
C ARG A 242 -17.02 10.01 18.06
N SER A 243 -17.68 9.69 19.16
CA SER A 243 -17.14 8.83 20.20
C SER A 243 -17.29 7.33 19.91
N LEU A 244 -17.87 6.95 18.76
CA LEU A 244 -18.13 5.55 18.42
C LEU A 244 -16.87 4.72 18.40
N GLN A 245 -16.90 3.59 19.13
CA GLN A 245 -15.83 2.59 19.21
C GLN A 245 -16.40 1.17 19.04
N THR A 246 -15.59 0.26 18.55
CA THR A 246 -15.83 -1.18 18.62
C THR A 246 -15.00 -1.77 19.75
N TYR A 247 -15.62 -2.49 20.66
CA TYR A 247 -14.93 -3.17 21.77
C TYR A 247 -15.64 -4.48 22.10
N LYS A 248 -14.88 -5.58 22.12
CA LYS A 248 -15.38 -6.95 22.43
C LYS A 248 -16.65 -7.30 21.66
N ASP A 249 -16.64 -7.10 20.34
CA ASP A 249 -17.75 -7.37 19.41
C ASP A 249 -19.04 -6.57 19.68
N GLU A 250 -18.98 -5.50 20.47
CA GLU A 250 -20.06 -4.55 20.71
C GLU A 250 -19.66 -3.14 20.26
N LEU A 251 -20.65 -2.34 19.93
CA LEU A 251 -20.48 -0.91 19.65
C LEU A 251 -20.69 -0.09 20.94
N TRP A 252 -19.82 0.86 21.14
CA TRP A 252 -19.80 1.74 22.30
C TRP A 252 -19.71 3.18 21.85
N MET A 253 -20.47 4.07 22.47
CA MET A 253 -20.35 5.52 22.30
C MET A 253 -20.86 6.23 23.55
N ASN A 254 -20.58 7.50 23.71
CA ASN A 254 -21.20 8.31 24.75
C ASN A 254 -22.27 9.23 24.18
N THR A 255 -23.09 9.77 25.07
CA THR A 255 -23.93 10.93 24.76
C THR A 255 -23.12 12.20 24.96
N THR A 256 -23.59 13.30 24.39
CA THR A 256 -22.98 14.63 24.61
C THR A 256 -23.01 15.06 26.09
N SER A 257 -23.85 14.44 26.93
CA SER A 257 -23.90 14.65 28.38
C SER A 257 -23.01 13.72 29.17
N GLY A 258 -22.24 12.83 28.52
CA GLY A 258 -21.31 11.92 29.16
C GLY A 258 -21.92 10.62 29.72
N ALA A 259 -23.13 10.23 29.28
CA ALA A 259 -23.65 8.91 29.55
C ALA A 259 -23.06 7.91 28.54
N LEU A 260 -22.56 6.78 29.04
CA LEU A 260 -22.00 5.72 28.17
C LEU A 260 -23.12 4.82 27.64
N LEU A 261 -23.09 4.54 26.36
CA LEU A 261 -24.04 3.69 25.64
C LEU A 261 -23.32 2.47 25.04
N ARG A 262 -24.01 1.34 24.96
CA ARG A 262 -23.53 0.16 24.22
C ARG A 262 -24.64 -0.49 23.39
N SER A 263 -24.27 -1.16 22.32
CA SER A 263 -25.17 -1.93 21.47
C SER A 263 -24.45 -3.15 20.88
N ALA A 264 -25.11 -4.31 20.89
CA ALA A 264 -24.60 -5.53 20.28
C ALA A 264 -24.99 -5.65 18.79
N ASP A 265 -25.93 -4.87 18.31
CA ASP A 265 -26.47 -4.92 16.93
C ASP A 265 -26.37 -3.60 16.16
N GLY A 266 -26.00 -2.51 16.85
CA GLY A 266 -25.92 -1.15 16.29
C GLY A 266 -27.29 -0.44 16.25
N ILE A 267 -28.39 -1.13 16.55
CA ILE A 267 -29.76 -0.58 16.44
C ILE A 267 -30.35 -0.30 17.80
N ALA A 268 -30.26 -1.26 18.73
CA ALA A 268 -30.78 -1.10 20.08
C ALA A 268 -29.66 -0.73 21.06
N TRP A 269 -29.70 0.50 21.55
CA TRP A 269 -28.69 1.03 22.47
C TRP A 269 -29.18 1.03 23.91
N LYS A 270 -28.27 0.82 24.83
CA LYS A 270 -28.55 0.77 26.26
C LYS A 270 -27.51 1.61 27.02
N THR A 271 -27.99 2.40 27.98
CA THR A 271 -27.09 3.10 28.90
C THR A 271 -26.38 2.11 29.81
N VAL A 272 -25.07 2.30 29.95
CA VAL A 272 -24.22 1.53 30.86
C VAL A 272 -24.18 2.25 32.21
N ALA A 273 -24.68 1.59 33.26
CA ALA A 273 -24.61 2.16 34.59
C ALA A 273 -23.14 2.17 35.09
N GLN A 274 -22.68 3.31 35.54
CA GLN A 274 -21.33 3.47 36.09
C GLN A 274 -21.26 2.99 37.55
N SER A 275 -20.09 2.55 37.98
CA SER A 275 -19.84 2.12 39.35
C SER A 275 -20.02 3.26 40.39
N GLU A 276 -19.70 4.50 39.96
CA GLU A 276 -19.87 5.70 40.75
C GLU A 276 -20.94 6.60 40.20
N SER A 277 -21.81 7.12 41.07
CA SER A 277 -22.89 8.03 40.69
C SER A 277 -22.34 9.40 40.28
N GLY A 278 -22.81 9.92 39.16
CA GLY A 278 -22.39 11.24 38.63
C GLY A 278 -21.13 11.18 37.77
N THR A 279 -20.63 9.98 37.44
CA THR A 279 -19.52 9.83 36.50
C THR A 279 -19.95 10.24 35.09
N THR A 280 -19.18 11.13 34.48
CA THR A 280 -19.28 11.45 33.04
C THR A 280 -18.17 10.73 32.29
N VAL A 281 -18.50 10.11 31.18
CA VAL A 281 -17.58 9.34 30.35
C VAL A 281 -17.59 9.87 28.94
N HIS A 282 -16.44 10.30 28.43
CA HIS A 282 -16.27 10.68 27.03
C HIS A 282 -15.22 9.73 26.41
N LEU A 283 -15.67 8.81 25.59
CA LEU A 283 -14.79 7.83 24.94
C LEU A 283 -13.77 8.53 24.03
N LEU A 284 -12.54 8.15 24.16
CA LEU A 284 -11.40 8.62 23.37
C LEU A 284 -11.01 7.60 22.32
N ALA A 285 -11.01 6.31 22.68
CA ALA A 285 -10.54 5.23 21.84
C ALA A 285 -10.94 3.85 22.39
N ALA A 286 -10.69 2.81 21.61
CA ALA A 286 -10.72 1.42 22.07
C ALA A 286 -9.59 0.62 21.46
N SER A 287 -9.03 -0.29 22.23
CA SER A 287 -8.13 -1.36 21.79
C SER A 287 -8.83 -2.72 21.97
N PRO A 288 -8.21 -3.84 21.58
CA PRO A 288 -8.73 -5.16 21.94
C PRO A 288 -8.87 -5.39 23.45
N ASN A 289 -8.06 -4.71 24.28
CA ASN A 289 -7.97 -4.94 25.71
C ASN A 289 -8.77 -3.94 26.54
N LEU A 290 -8.80 -2.65 26.13
CA LEU A 290 -9.34 -1.55 26.94
C LEU A 290 -10.20 -0.59 26.12
N LEU A 291 -11.22 -0.05 26.78
CA LEU A 291 -11.83 1.23 26.44
C LEU A 291 -11.04 2.36 27.10
N TYR A 292 -10.76 3.42 26.35
CA TYR A 292 -10.11 4.63 26.83
C TYR A 292 -11.10 5.76 26.86
N ALA A 293 -11.12 6.52 27.94
CA ALA A 293 -12.03 7.65 28.08
C ALA A 293 -11.43 8.79 28.90
N ASP A 294 -11.92 9.98 28.65
CA ASP A 294 -11.94 11.05 29.63
C ASP A 294 -13.06 10.75 30.65
N VAL A 295 -12.68 10.53 31.87
CA VAL A 295 -13.61 10.34 32.98
C VAL A 295 -13.39 11.46 33.99
N ASN A 296 -14.33 12.42 34.03
CA ASN A 296 -14.24 13.59 34.90
C ASN A 296 -12.93 14.41 34.73
N ASN A 297 -12.46 14.59 33.49
CA ASN A 297 -11.21 15.24 33.08
C ASN A 297 -9.93 14.46 33.46
N VAL A 298 -10.02 13.14 33.58
CA VAL A 298 -8.88 12.26 33.80
C VAL A 298 -8.87 11.16 32.74
N VAL A 299 -7.71 10.90 32.17
CA VAL A 299 -7.53 9.78 31.22
C VAL A 299 -7.63 8.46 31.97
N CYS A 300 -8.59 7.65 31.61
CA CYS A 300 -8.87 6.38 32.23
C CYS A 300 -8.96 5.24 31.23
N GLY A 301 -8.73 4.01 31.68
CA GLY A 301 -8.96 2.76 30.97
C GLY A 301 -9.98 1.88 31.68
N SER A 302 -10.75 1.10 30.91
CA SER A 302 -11.75 0.17 31.44
C SER A 302 -11.83 -1.10 30.61
N GLU A 303 -11.93 -2.26 31.26
CA GLU A 303 -12.17 -3.55 30.59
C GLU A 303 -13.66 -3.89 30.41
N ASP A 304 -14.53 -3.19 31.13
CA ASP A 304 -15.96 -3.50 31.22
C ASP A 304 -16.89 -2.31 30.90
N GLY A 305 -16.31 -1.10 30.75
CA GLY A 305 -17.06 0.16 30.56
C GLY A 305 -17.79 0.63 31.83
N VAL A 306 -17.58 0.00 32.98
CA VAL A 306 -18.25 0.29 34.25
C VAL A 306 -17.26 0.79 35.28
N THR A 307 -16.13 0.12 35.40
CA THR A 307 -15.07 0.43 36.33
C THR A 307 -13.90 1.06 35.60
N TRP A 308 -13.48 2.24 36.00
CA TRP A 308 -12.44 3.02 35.34
C TRP A 308 -11.20 3.15 36.21
N LYS A 309 -10.04 2.85 35.66
CA LYS A 309 -8.73 3.02 36.30
C LYS A 309 -8.04 4.24 35.67
N THR A 310 -7.50 5.14 36.46
CA THR A 310 -6.66 6.25 35.97
C THR A 310 -5.41 5.70 35.30
N LEU A 311 -5.10 6.19 34.11
CA LEU A 311 -3.89 5.87 33.37
C LEU A 311 -2.84 6.97 33.54
N THR A 312 -1.58 6.59 33.55
CA THR A 312 -0.45 7.51 33.66
C THR A 312 -0.17 8.20 32.32
N LEU A 313 0.25 9.47 32.41
CA LEU A 313 0.77 10.24 31.29
C LEU A 313 2.24 10.54 31.56
N ASP A 314 3.12 10.48 30.55
CA ASP A 314 4.55 10.83 30.70
C ASP A 314 4.80 12.34 30.60
N ALA A 315 3.80 13.13 30.23
CA ALA A 315 3.86 14.57 30.11
C ALA A 315 2.63 15.25 30.78
N ASP A 316 2.62 16.58 30.76
CA ASP A 316 1.54 17.38 31.35
C ASP A 316 0.18 17.06 30.72
N ALA A 317 -0.83 16.79 31.54
CA ALA A 317 -2.19 16.46 31.12
C ALA A 317 -2.87 17.59 30.28
N SER A 318 -2.43 18.84 30.43
CA SER A 318 -2.91 19.95 29.59
C SER A 318 -2.55 19.81 28.10
N LEU A 319 -1.60 18.94 27.78
CA LEU A 319 -1.19 18.61 26.40
C LEU A 319 -2.00 17.44 25.84
N PHE A 320 -2.81 16.77 26.67
CA PHE A 320 -3.63 15.65 26.21
C PHE A 320 -4.89 16.17 25.50
N PRO A 321 -5.17 15.73 24.26
CA PRO A 321 -6.26 16.25 23.46
C PRO A 321 -7.60 15.58 23.82
N PHE A 322 -8.26 16.07 24.86
CA PHE A 322 -9.57 15.55 25.30
C PHE A 322 -10.71 15.87 24.31
N THR A 323 -10.54 16.87 23.46
CA THR A 323 -11.51 17.27 22.47
C THR A 323 -10.87 17.33 21.09
N ASN A 324 -11.69 17.23 20.02
CA ASN A 324 -11.21 17.27 18.63
C ASN A 324 -10.01 16.34 18.39
N HIS A 325 -10.21 15.08 18.67
CA HIS A 325 -9.20 14.02 18.51
C HIS A 325 -9.70 12.92 17.58
N ALA A 326 -8.78 12.15 17.08
CA ALA A 326 -9.00 10.86 16.42
C ALA A 326 -7.99 9.84 16.92
N ALA A 327 -8.39 8.58 16.97
CA ALA A 327 -7.55 7.51 17.49
C ALA A 327 -7.63 6.27 16.61
N VAL A 328 -6.59 5.46 16.68
CA VAL A 328 -6.54 4.15 16.03
C VAL A 328 -5.74 3.17 16.87
N SER A 329 -6.28 1.96 17.00
CA SER A 329 -5.53 0.81 17.53
C SER A 329 -5.04 -0.06 16.38
N TYR A 330 -3.84 -0.61 16.53
CA TYR A 330 -3.31 -1.59 15.58
C TYR A 330 -2.36 -2.56 16.29
N GLU A 331 -2.24 -3.75 15.74
CA GLU A 331 -1.32 -4.77 16.22
C GLU A 331 0.07 -4.54 15.61
N GLN A 332 1.08 -4.52 16.46
CA GLN A 332 2.48 -4.44 16.05
C GLN A 332 2.98 -5.81 15.55
N SER A 333 4.16 -5.84 14.93
CA SER A 333 4.77 -7.08 14.42
C SER A 333 5.07 -8.12 15.54
N ASN A 334 5.15 -7.69 16.79
CA ASN A 334 5.29 -8.56 17.96
C ASN A 334 3.95 -9.08 18.52
N GLY A 335 2.81 -8.74 17.88
CA GLY A 335 1.47 -9.12 18.34
C GLY A 335 0.88 -8.23 19.44
N MET A 336 1.59 -7.20 19.87
CA MET A 336 1.11 -6.29 20.94
C MET A 336 0.28 -5.15 20.34
N PRO A 337 -0.88 -4.82 20.95
CA PRO A 337 -1.66 -3.66 20.56
C PRO A 337 -0.91 -2.36 20.85
N ARG A 338 -1.00 -1.44 19.92
CA ARG A 338 -0.57 -0.06 20.10
C ARG A 338 -1.72 0.88 19.78
N MET A 339 -1.90 1.88 20.64
CA MET A 339 -2.87 2.95 20.45
C MET A 339 -2.14 4.22 20.02
N ILE A 340 -2.66 4.89 18.98
CA ILE A 340 -2.26 6.26 18.63
C ILE A 340 -3.49 7.14 18.73
N LEU A 341 -3.33 8.28 19.40
CA LEU A 341 -4.35 9.32 19.50
C LEU A 341 -3.71 10.65 19.11
N ALA A 342 -4.30 11.34 18.15
CA ALA A 342 -3.87 12.67 17.73
C ALA A 342 -5.05 13.63 17.84
N GLY A 343 -4.80 14.84 18.31
CA GLY A 343 -5.86 15.82 18.49
C GLY A 343 -5.34 17.20 18.84
N SER A 344 -6.27 18.14 19.05
CA SER A 344 -5.98 19.51 19.42
C SER A 344 -5.83 19.65 20.94
N TYR A 345 -4.87 20.43 21.36
CA TYR A 345 -4.79 21.02 22.71
C TYR A 345 -4.75 22.54 22.54
N GLY A 346 -4.84 23.30 23.61
CA GLY A 346 -5.09 24.77 23.56
C GLY A 346 -4.17 25.60 22.63
N GLU A 347 -2.99 25.10 22.28
CA GLU A 347 -1.96 25.82 21.51
C GLU A 347 -1.55 25.11 20.20
N GLY A 348 -2.22 24.05 19.80
CA GLY A 348 -1.90 23.30 18.58
C GLY A 348 -2.34 21.85 18.63
N THR A 349 -1.56 20.97 18.04
CA THR A 349 -1.83 19.53 17.97
C THR A 349 -0.82 18.73 18.73
N ALA A 350 -1.26 17.62 19.32
CA ALA A 350 -0.41 16.63 19.97
C ALA A 350 -0.76 15.23 19.47
N THR A 351 0.27 14.39 19.36
CA THR A 351 0.14 12.96 19.12
C THR A 351 0.67 12.20 20.32
N TRP A 352 -0.16 11.34 20.83
CA TRP A 352 0.14 10.46 21.95
C TRP A 352 0.07 9.02 21.49
N ASN A 353 0.90 8.15 22.07
CA ASN A 353 0.74 6.73 21.90
C ASN A 353 0.77 5.99 23.24
N ARG A 354 0.26 4.77 23.24
CA ARG A 354 0.33 3.84 24.34
C ARG A 354 0.57 2.45 23.78
N GLU A 355 1.58 1.77 24.31
CA GLU A 355 1.74 0.33 24.16
C GLU A 355 0.91 -0.39 25.23
N GLU A 356 0.47 -1.57 24.96
CA GLU A 356 -0.31 -2.39 25.90
C GLU A 356 0.45 -3.67 26.23
N ASP A 357 1.77 -3.55 26.51
CA ASP A 357 2.61 -4.64 26.98
C ASP A 357 2.36 -4.92 28.47
N ASP A 358 2.15 -3.85 29.24
CA ASP A 358 1.79 -3.90 30.65
C ASP A 358 0.57 -3.00 30.93
N GLU A 359 -0.25 -3.37 31.96
CA GLU A 359 -1.41 -2.55 32.36
C GLU A 359 -1.01 -1.14 32.85
N ASP A 360 0.20 -1.00 33.36
CA ASP A 360 0.75 0.26 33.89
C ASP A 360 1.48 1.12 32.84
N ASP A 361 1.56 0.65 31.57
CA ASP A 361 2.19 1.42 30.51
C ASP A 361 1.56 2.81 30.37
N PRO A 362 2.36 3.88 30.36
CA PRO A 362 1.83 5.23 30.26
C PRO A 362 1.40 5.58 28.84
N TRP A 363 0.56 6.57 28.72
CA TRP A 363 0.45 7.34 27.49
C TRP A 363 1.69 8.22 27.34
N VAL A 364 2.34 8.15 26.17
CA VAL A 364 3.59 8.84 25.86
C VAL A 364 3.33 9.93 24.85
N LEU A 365 3.74 11.16 25.15
CA LEU A 365 3.70 12.28 24.21
C LEU A 365 4.77 12.12 23.14
N ILE A 366 4.36 11.85 21.91
CA ILE A 366 5.28 11.55 20.80
C ILE A 366 5.65 12.81 20.02
N SER A 367 4.68 13.69 19.77
CA SER A 367 4.86 14.85 18.90
C SER A 367 3.86 15.94 19.28
N ARG A 368 4.29 17.19 19.20
CA ARG A 368 3.40 18.34 19.35
C ARG A 368 3.83 19.52 18.49
N THR A 369 2.89 20.40 18.19
CA THR A 369 3.15 21.70 17.53
C THR A 369 4.13 22.52 18.38
N GLY A 370 5.10 23.12 17.72
CA GLY A 370 6.15 23.95 18.35
C GLY A 370 7.43 23.17 18.66
N ASP A 371 7.35 21.90 19.06
CA ASP A 371 8.54 21.08 19.31
C ASP A 371 8.93 20.26 18.05
N ASN A 372 7.96 19.91 17.20
CA ASN A 372 8.19 19.13 16.02
C ASN A 372 7.58 19.80 14.78
N ALA A 373 8.43 20.14 13.82
CA ALA A 373 7.99 20.74 12.54
C ALA A 373 7.11 19.79 11.68
N TYR A 374 7.13 18.50 12.00
CA TYR A 374 6.34 17.45 11.32
C TYR A 374 5.19 16.94 12.18
N SER A 375 4.70 17.73 13.15
CA SER A 375 3.46 17.43 13.87
C SER A 375 2.27 17.45 12.92
N LEU A 376 1.19 16.72 13.25
CA LEU A 376 -0.04 16.70 12.44
C LEU A 376 -0.64 18.12 12.38
N PRO A 377 -0.92 18.67 11.19
CA PRO A 377 -1.53 20.00 11.08
C PRO A 377 -2.96 20.03 11.67
N GLU A 378 -3.29 21.09 12.39
CA GLU A 378 -4.60 21.25 13.04
C GLU A 378 -5.78 21.19 12.04
N ALA A 379 -5.59 21.73 10.84
CA ALA A 379 -6.61 21.69 9.78
C ALA A 379 -7.04 20.25 9.41
N THR A 380 -6.15 19.27 9.57
CA THR A 380 -6.44 17.85 9.29
C THR A 380 -7.39 17.25 10.31
N LEU A 381 -7.43 17.78 11.54
CA LEU A 381 -8.24 17.22 12.62
C LEU A 381 -9.74 17.51 12.50
N GLN A 382 -10.15 18.38 11.60
CA GLN A 382 -11.58 18.66 11.41
C GLN A 382 -12.29 17.42 10.85
N ASP A 383 -13.18 16.83 11.65
CA ASP A 383 -13.87 15.56 11.37
C ASP A 383 -12.89 14.39 11.05
N ALA A 384 -11.72 14.39 11.66
CA ALA A 384 -10.68 13.42 11.34
C ALA A 384 -11.05 11.99 11.76
N SER A 385 -10.60 11.05 10.93
CA SER A 385 -10.47 9.63 11.26
C SER A 385 -9.00 9.24 11.15
N LEU A 386 -8.47 8.50 12.12
CA LEU A 386 -7.20 7.80 11.99
C LEU A 386 -7.47 6.37 11.57
N VAL A 387 -6.80 5.91 10.54
CA VAL A 387 -6.94 4.55 10.02
C VAL A 387 -5.57 3.89 9.83
N ASN A 388 -5.48 2.59 10.15
CA ASN A 388 -4.31 1.79 9.82
C ASN A 388 -4.53 1.09 8.49
N TYR A 389 -3.67 1.38 7.50
CA TYR A 389 -3.75 0.78 6.18
C TYR A 389 -2.36 0.48 5.62
N CYS A 390 -2.11 -0.78 5.26
CA CYS A 390 -0.81 -1.24 4.71
C CYS A 390 0.40 -0.82 5.57
N GLY A 391 0.28 -0.90 6.89
CA GLY A 391 1.36 -0.55 7.83
C GLY A 391 1.60 0.95 8.01
N MET A 392 0.71 1.79 7.50
CA MET A 392 0.72 3.25 7.68
C MET A 392 -0.48 3.66 8.52
N ILE A 393 -0.30 4.65 9.40
CA ILE A 393 -1.41 5.34 10.02
C ILE A 393 -1.71 6.59 9.19
N ILE A 394 -2.95 6.71 8.74
CA ILE A 394 -3.40 7.80 7.86
C ILE A 394 -4.45 8.62 8.61
N ALA A 395 -4.24 9.93 8.67
CA ALA A 395 -5.21 10.91 9.16
C ALA A 395 -6.00 11.47 7.98
N ILE A 396 -7.30 11.22 7.97
CA ILE A 396 -8.23 11.64 6.91
C ILE A 396 -9.25 12.59 7.54
N GLY A 397 -9.22 13.85 7.14
CA GLY A 397 -10.12 14.90 7.60
C GLY A 397 -10.66 15.74 6.43
N LYS A 398 -11.19 16.94 6.70
CA LYS A 398 -11.75 17.84 5.67
C LYS A 398 -10.70 18.50 4.74
N THR A 399 -9.46 18.06 4.76
CA THR A 399 -8.40 18.52 3.86
C THR A 399 -8.37 17.74 2.56
N SER A 400 -7.88 18.34 1.48
CA SER A 400 -7.73 17.66 0.18
C SER A 400 -6.67 16.57 0.19
N SER A 401 -5.66 16.70 1.04
CA SER A 401 -4.60 15.72 1.20
C SER A 401 -4.62 15.17 2.61
N PRO A 402 -4.80 13.86 2.80
CA PRO A 402 -4.56 13.19 4.07
C PRO A 402 -3.10 13.33 4.51
N TYR A 403 -2.84 13.08 5.78
CA TYR A 403 -1.49 12.95 6.34
C TYR A 403 -1.21 11.53 6.75
N ARG A 404 0.03 11.08 6.62
CA ARG A 404 0.44 9.74 7.06
C ARG A 404 1.64 9.78 7.98
N THR A 405 1.72 8.76 8.83
CA THR A 405 2.91 8.41 9.61
C THR A 405 3.26 6.94 9.42
N THR A 406 4.56 6.64 9.41
CA THR A 406 5.11 5.27 9.38
C THR A 406 6.05 5.03 10.57
N ASP A 407 6.15 5.98 11.47
CA ASP A 407 7.00 5.99 12.67
C ASP A 407 6.19 6.23 13.96
N ASN A 408 4.95 5.71 13.98
CA ASN A 408 4.06 5.71 15.14
C ASN A 408 3.66 7.11 15.63
N GLY A 409 3.55 8.08 14.72
CA GLY A 409 3.11 9.43 15.03
C GLY A 409 4.23 10.43 15.34
N VAL A 410 5.50 10.02 15.21
CA VAL A 410 6.66 10.94 15.39
C VAL A 410 6.66 11.99 14.28
N THR A 411 6.54 11.55 13.02
CA THR A 411 6.45 12.46 11.87
C THR A 411 5.19 12.24 11.06
N TRP A 412 4.48 13.31 10.79
CA TRP A 412 3.34 13.32 9.89
C TRP A 412 3.72 14.02 8.58
N LYS A 413 3.44 13.38 7.47
CA LYS A 413 3.72 13.91 6.13
C LYS A 413 2.45 13.89 5.31
N GLU A 414 2.26 14.92 4.49
CA GLU A 414 1.20 14.95 3.50
C GLU A 414 1.26 13.69 2.62
N TYR A 415 0.11 13.05 2.42
CA TYR A 415 0.00 11.81 1.66
C TYR A 415 -0.65 12.08 0.31
N THR A 416 0.15 12.55 -0.62
CA THR A 416 -0.30 13.00 -1.94
C THR A 416 -0.79 11.88 -2.84
N GLU A 417 -0.36 10.64 -2.61
CA GLU A 417 -0.79 9.46 -3.34
C GLU A 417 -2.26 9.08 -3.05
N LEU A 418 -2.77 9.43 -1.86
CA LEU A 418 -4.19 9.27 -1.47
C LEU A 418 -4.97 10.60 -1.59
N LYS A 419 -4.53 11.51 -2.45
CA LYS A 419 -5.21 12.80 -2.60
C LYS A 419 -6.69 12.64 -2.92
N LEU A 420 -7.54 13.35 -2.16
CA LEU A 420 -8.97 13.38 -2.38
C LEU A 420 -9.28 14.34 -3.55
N GLY A 421 -9.86 13.81 -4.61
CA GLY A 421 -10.35 14.60 -5.74
C GLY A 421 -11.68 15.31 -5.41
N ASP A 422 -12.18 16.11 -6.35
CA ASP A 422 -13.38 16.95 -6.15
C ASP A 422 -14.62 16.17 -5.69
N GLY A 423 -14.75 14.89 -6.09
CA GLY A 423 -15.86 14.04 -5.67
C GLY A 423 -15.70 13.41 -4.29
N GLN A 424 -14.48 13.30 -3.78
CA GLN A 424 -14.14 12.66 -2.51
C GLN A 424 -14.02 13.67 -1.34
N GLN A 425 -13.79 14.93 -1.62
CA GLN A 425 -13.71 15.98 -0.60
C GLN A 425 -15.09 16.28 -0.03
N ALA A 426 -15.15 16.57 1.27
CA ALA A 426 -16.35 17.11 1.89
C ALA A 426 -16.45 18.62 1.60
N ALA A 427 -17.64 19.08 1.23
CA ALA A 427 -17.93 20.52 1.20
C ALA A 427 -17.84 21.12 2.62
N THR A 428 -17.81 22.44 2.72
CA THR A 428 -17.64 23.15 4.02
C THR A 428 -18.70 22.77 5.05
N ASP A 429 -19.93 22.54 4.59
CA ASP A 429 -21.10 22.18 5.41
C ASP A 429 -21.34 20.65 5.48
N GLU A 430 -20.54 19.85 4.78
CA GLU A 430 -20.62 18.39 4.85
C GLU A 430 -19.67 17.84 5.90
N HIS A 431 -20.00 16.65 6.40
CA HIS A 431 -19.13 15.86 7.28
C HIS A 431 -18.38 14.79 6.52
N ILE A 432 -17.19 14.46 7.02
CA ILE A 432 -16.38 13.34 6.51
C ILE A 432 -16.20 12.29 7.62
N ALA A 433 -16.17 11.03 7.23
CA ALA A 433 -15.72 9.92 8.06
C ALA A 433 -14.94 8.93 7.22
N ALA A 434 -13.99 8.23 7.82
CA ALA A 434 -13.25 7.19 7.14
C ALA A 434 -13.01 5.97 8.04
N THR A 435 -12.90 4.81 7.42
CA THR A 435 -12.54 3.55 8.08
C THR A 435 -11.82 2.63 7.11
N VAL A 436 -11.12 1.64 7.63
CA VAL A 436 -10.57 0.52 6.84
C VAL A 436 -11.42 -0.71 7.10
N ALA A 437 -11.91 -1.32 6.04
CA ALA A 437 -12.62 -2.58 6.12
C ALA A 437 -12.27 -3.44 4.89
N GLY A 438 -11.86 -4.68 5.10
CA GLY A 438 -11.28 -5.54 4.08
C GLY A 438 -10.01 -4.93 3.49
N GLU A 439 -9.91 -4.93 2.17
CA GLU A 439 -8.75 -4.39 1.42
C GLU A 439 -8.88 -2.89 1.09
N TYR A 440 -9.89 -2.21 1.64
CA TYR A 440 -10.26 -0.86 1.21
C TYR A 440 -10.22 0.15 2.35
N ILE A 441 -9.79 1.38 2.00
CA ILE A 441 -10.14 2.56 2.76
C ILE A 441 -11.51 3.03 2.28
N TRP A 442 -12.46 3.19 3.19
CA TRP A 442 -13.78 3.72 2.93
C TRP A 442 -13.84 5.17 3.39
N ILE A 443 -14.31 6.04 2.51
CA ILE A 443 -14.45 7.48 2.77
C ILE A 443 -15.88 7.90 2.48
N ILE A 444 -16.50 8.52 3.47
CA ILE A 444 -17.88 8.97 3.45
C ILE A 444 -17.89 10.49 3.51
N THR A 445 -18.35 11.13 2.45
CA THR A 445 -18.42 12.60 2.36
C THR A 445 -19.81 13.04 1.93
N GLY A 446 -20.49 13.85 2.74
CA GLY A 446 -21.89 14.20 2.46
C GLY A 446 -22.75 12.95 2.28
N SER A 447 -23.43 12.83 1.14
CA SER A 447 -24.22 11.65 0.80
C SER A 447 -23.46 10.62 -0.07
N ARG A 448 -22.16 10.78 -0.24
CA ARG A 448 -21.34 9.93 -1.12
C ARG A 448 -20.49 8.95 -0.31
N ILE A 449 -20.39 7.73 -0.78
CA ILE A 449 -19.52 6.70 -0.21
C ILE A 449 -18.54 6.28 -1.30
N TRP A 450 -17.27 6.36 -0.97
CA TRP A 450 -16.15 5.96 -1.81
C TRP A 450 -15.37 4.85 -1.15
N ARG A 451 -14.77 3.98 -1.97
CA ARG A 451 -13.70 3.10 -1.50
C ARG A 451 -12.45 3.31 -2.33
N ALA A 452 -11.30 3.20 -1.68
CA ALA A 452 -9.99 3.29 -2.29
C ALA A 452 -9.18 2.04 -1.94
N ARG A 453 -8.46 1.51 -2.90
CA ARG A 453 -7.54 0.38 -2.71
C ARG A 453 -6.18 0.74 -3.27
N LEU A 454 -5.12 0.52 -2.48
CA LEU A 454 -3.76 0.64 -2.97
C LEU A 454 -3.52 -0.36 -4.10
N ASN A 455 -2.97 0.10 -5.24
CA ASN A 455 -2.82 -0.74 -6.43
C ASN A 455 -1.90 -1.95 -6.21
N SER A 456 -0.93 -1.83 -5.30
CA SER A 456 -0.04 -2.93 -4.89
C SER A 456 -0.53 -3.73 -3.69
N TYR A 457 -1.77 -3.54 -3.24
CA TYR A 457 -2.29 -4.28 -2.08
C TYR A 457 -2.28 -5.80 -2.32
N GLY A 458 -1.61 -6.55 -1.44
CA GLY A 458 -1.53 -8.00 -1.53
C GLY A 458 -0.45 -8.56 -2.46
N GLU A 459 0.48 -7.71 -2.95
CA GLU A 459 1.63 -8.14 -3.79
C GLU A 459 2.87 -8.53 -2.98
#